data_e0922b26f508c52aa59f1a00bb45e893
#
_entry.id   e0922b26f508c52aa59f1a00bb45e893
#
_cell.length_a   1.000
_cell.length_b   1.000
_cell.length_c   1.000
_cell.angle_alpha   90.00
_cell.angle_beta   90.00
_cell.angle_gamma   90.00
#
_symmetry.space_group_name_H-M   'P 1'
#
loop_
_entity.id
_entity.type
_entity.pdbx_description
1 polymer ?
#
loop_
_entity_poly.entity_id
_entity_poly.type
_entity_poly.pdbx_seq_one_letter_code
_entity_poly.pdbx_strand_id
1 'polypeptide(L)'
;KGQVATDSKLDAIRYKKALDETGLVTSAIVISAPDTREGNSEVDEDTLPEVQKWWKQAMATCGNDAEAYEKQVIGDFGTDGAPDLLIVVDKLLTGFDEPRNTVLYIDKPLKGHNLIQAVARVNRLHDDKRYGVLVDYRGILKELDTAIRAYQDLETRTQGGFDVAD
;
A
#
# COMPACT_ATOMS: atom_id res chain seq x y z
N LYS A 1 -9.65 1.45 9.85
CA LYS A 1 -9.28 0.94 8.53
C LYS A 1 -7.77 0.80 8.41
N GLY A 2 -7.29 -0.17 7.60
CA GLY A 2 -5.87 -0.41 7.41
C GLY A 2 -5.51 -0.83 5.99
N GLN A 3 -4.21 -0.80 5.69
CA GLN A 3 -3.66 -1.17 4.41
C GLN A 3 -2.50 -2.14 4.61
N VAL A 4 -2.45 -3.22 3.83
CA VAL A 4 -1.36 -4.20 3.81
C VAL A 4 -0.61 -4.06 2.50
N ALA A 5 0.64 -3.65 2.56
CA ALA A 5 1.54 -3.58 1.41
C ALA A 5 2.30 -4.90 1.27
N THR A 6 2.06 -5.64 0.20
CA THR A 6 2.69 -6.94 -0.09
C THR A 6 3.68 -6.82 -1.23
N ASP A 7 4.64 -7.72 -1.29
CA ASP A 7 5.71 -7.70 -2.29
C ASP A 7 5.21 -8.11 -3.68
N SER A 8 4.21 -8.99 -3.73
CA SER A 8 3.72 -9.60 -4.95
C SER A 8 2.19 -9.73 -5.01
N LYS A 9 1.63 -9.89 -6.21
CA LYS A 9 0.21 -10.16 -6.41
C LYS A 9 -0.20 -11.51 -5.81
N LEU A 10 0.68 -12.50 -5.88
CA LEU A 10 0.45 -13.80 -5.26
C LEU A 10 0.38 -13.69 -3.74
N ASP A 11 1.28 -12.93 -3.14
CA ASP A 11 1.25 -12.70 -1.69
C ASP A 11 -0.01 -11.94 -1.26
N ALA A 12 -0.47 -10.95 -2.06
CA ALA A 12 -1.74 -10.30 -1.80
C ALA A 12 -2.91 -11.29 -1.74
N ILE A 13 -2.95 -12.26 -2.64
CA ILE A 13 -3.99 -13.31 -2.67
C ILE A 13 -3.86 -14.24 -1.45
N ARG A 14 -2.64 -14.61 -1.08
CA ARG A 14 -2.36 -15.43 0.11
C ARG A 14 -2.78 -14.73 1.40
N TYR A 15 -2.47 -13.44 1.54
CA TYR A 15 -2.93 -12.63 2.67
C TYR A 15 -4.45 -12.58 2.74
N LYS A 16 -5.12 -12.32 1.60
CA LYS A 16 -6.58 -12.31 1.53
C LYS A 16 -7.17 -13.62 2.02
N LYS A 17 -6.65 -14.73 1.52
CA LYS A 17 -7.11 -16.07 1.90
C LYS A 17 -6.91 -16.32 3.40
N ALA A 18 -5.74 -16.04 3.94
CA ALA A 18 -5.43 -16.22 5.35
C ALA A 18 -6.34 -15.35 6.25
N LEU A 19 -6.58 -14.10 5.88
CA LEU A 19 -7.48 -13.20 6.62
C LEU A 19 -8.93 -13.68 6.58
N ASP A 20 -9.41 -14.11 5.42
CA ASP A 20 -10.77 -14.67 5.27
C ASP A 20 -10.97 -15.92 6.14
N GLU A 21 -9.95 -16.79 6.23
CA GLU A 21 -9.97 -17.99 7.08
C GLU A 21 -10.10 -17.66 8.59
N THR A 22 -9.62 -16.49 9.01
CA THR A 22 -9.77 -16.06 10.42
C THR A 22 -11.19 -15.65 10.75
N GLY A 23 -11.93 -15.12 9.80
CA GLY A 23 -13.27 -14.54 9.99
C GLY A 23 -13.29 -13.30 10.90
N LEU A 24 -12.12 -12.75 11.28
CA LEU A 24 -12.01 -11.65 12.23
C LEU A 24 -12.09 -10.27 11.56
N VAL A 25 -11.65 -10.18 10.31
CA VAL A 25 -11.59 -8.93 9.55
C VAL A 25 -12.02 -9.15 8.10
N THR A 26 -12.58 -8.14 7.49
CA THR A 26 -12.90 -8.15 6.07
C THR A 26 -11.78 -7.49 5.27
N SER A 27 -11.44 -8.05 4.13
CA SER A 27 -10.37 -7.51 3.30
C SER A 27 -10.72 -7.48 1.81
N ALA A 28 -10.13 -6.55 1.08
CA ALA A 28 -10.21 -6.47 -0.38
C ALA A 28 -8.83 -6.25 -0.98
N ILE A 29 -8.59 -6.79 -2.17
CA ILE A 29 -7.33 -6.64 -2.89
C ILE A 29 -7.48 -5.55 -3.95
N VAL A 30 -6.52 -4.62 -4.03
CA VAL A 30 -6.41 -3.64 -5.12
C VAL A 30 -5.01 -3.74 -5.72
N ILE A 31 -4.93 -4.36 -6.88
CA ILE A 31 -3.69 -4.58 -7.64
C ILE A 31 -3.85 -4.13 -9.09
N SER A 32 -2.74 -3.95 -9.80
CA SER A 32 -2.75 -3.72 -11.25
C SER A 32 -3.15 -4.98 -12.01
N ALA A 33 -3.70 -4.81 -13.21
CA ALA A 33 -3.96 -5.92 -14.11
C ALA A 33 -2.69 -6.78 -14.29
N PRO A 34 -2.82 -8.12 -14.31
CA PRO A 34 -1.69 -8.99 -14.61
C PRO A 34 -1.12 -8.67 -15.99
N ASP A 35 0.20 -8.52 -16.08
CA ASP A 35 0.90 -8.31 -17.33
C ASP A 35 1.29 -9.67 -17.93
N THR A 36 0.73 -9.99 -19.09
CA THR A 36 0.98 -11.26 -19.79
C THR A 36 1.93 -11.10 -20.98
N ARG A 37 2.58 -9.95 -21.15
CA ARG A 37 3.50 -9.69 -22.25
C ARG A 37 4.81 -10.42 -22.01
N GLU A 38 5.26 -11.22 -23.00
CA GLU A 38 6.53 -11.95 -22.93
C GLU A 38 7.74 -10.99 -22.76
N GLY A 39 8.67 -11.35 -21.89
CA GLY A 39 9.97 -10.68 -21.74
C GLY A 39 10.14 -9.77 -20.53
N ASN A 40 9.20 -9.72 -19.61
CA ASN A 40 9.31 -8.97 -18.36
C ASN A 40 9.43 -9.92 -17.17
N SER A 41 10.35 -9.69 -16.23
CA SER A 41 10.56 -10.55 -15.06
C SER A 41 9.36 -10.61 -14.10
N GLU A 42 8.46 -9.63 -14.20
CA GLU A 42 7.17 -9.60 -13.47
C GLU A 42 6.12 -10.53 -14.13
N VAL A 43 6.32 -10.92 -15.38
CA VAL A 43 5.41 -11.75 -16.16
C VAL A 43 5.30 -13.17 -15.60
N ASP A 44 6.38 -13.72 -15.06
CA ASP A 44 6.37 -15.08 -14.51
C ASP A 44 5.40 -15.20 -13.34
N GLU A 45 5.27 -14.16 -12.51
CA GLU A 45 4.33 -14.13 -11.40
C GLU A 45 2.89 -13.85 -11.87
N ASP A 46 2.72 -12.90 -12.77
CA ASP A 46 1.41 -12.53 -13.33
C ASP A 46 0.77 -13.65 -14.14
N THR A 47 1.55 -14.59 -14.66
CA THR A 47 1.07 -15.79 -15.38
C THR A 47 0.65 -16.92 -14.44
N LEU A 48 0.92 -16.84 -13.14
CA LEU A 48 0.52 -17.87 -12.19
C LEU A 48 -1.00 -18.12 -12.22
N PRO A 49 -1.42 -19.40 -12.26
CA PRO A 49 -2.84 -19.76 -12.35
C PRO A 49 -3.70 -19.14 -11.23
N GLU A 50 -3.14 -18.99 -10.03
CA GLU A 50 -3.83 -18.40 -8.89
C GLU A 50 -4.10 -16.90 -9.11
N VAL A 51 -3.13 -16.14 -9.63
CA VAL A 51 -3.25 -14.72 -9.93
C VAL A 51 -4.27 -14.49 -11.04
N GLN A 52 -4.18 -15.26 -12.12
CA GLN A 52 -5.12 -15.20 -13.25
C GLN A 52 -6.54 -15.55 -12.83
N LYS A 53 -6.70 -16.61 -12.03
CA LYS A 53 -8.00 -17.03 -11.53
C LYS A 53 -8.64 -15.97 -10.64
N TRP A 54 -7.87 -15.45 -9.69
CA TRP A 54 -8.36 -14.40 -8.79
C TRP A 54 -8.76 -13.16 -9.59
N TRP A 55 -7.89 -12.69 -10.51
CA TRP A 55 -8.17 -11.52 -11.34
C TRP A 55 -9.48 -11.67 -12.12
N LYS A 56 -9.64 -12.80 -12.80
CA LYS A 56 -10.86 -13.09 -13.57
C LYS A 56 -12.12 -13.08 -12.69
N GLN A 57 -12.03 -13.64 -11.49
CA GLN A 57 -13.16 -13.68 -10.56
C GLN A 57 -13.49 -12.28 -10.04
N ALA A 58 -12.49 -11.51 -9.64
CA ALA A 58 -12.69 -10.15 -9.14
C ALA A 58 -13.28 -9.23 -10.22
N MET A 59 -12.74 -9.27 -11.43
CA MET A 59 -13.24 -8.44 -12.53
C MET A 59 -14.66 -8.80 -12.97
N ALA A 60 -15.06 -10.05 -12.88
CA ALA A 60 -16.42 -10.48 -13.22
C ALA A 60 -17.51 -9.83 -12.36
N THR A 61 -17.17 -9.37 -11.14
CA THR A 61 -18.11 -8.67 -10.24
C THR A 61 -18.45 -7.25 -10.72
N CYS A 62 -17.58 -6.64 -11.54
CA CYS A 62 -17.72 -5.28 -12.04
C CYS A 62 -17.72 -5.20 -13.57
N GLY A 63 -18.30 -6.20 -14.24
CA GLY A 63 -18.43 -6.20 -15.70
C GLY A 63 -17.10 -6.24 -16.46
N ASN A 64 -16.05 -6.80 -15.87
CA ASN A 64 -14.67 -6.85 -16.35
C ASN A 64 -13.99 -5.46 -16.50
N ASP A 65 -14.45 -4.48 -15.72
CA ASP A 65 -13.88 -3.15 -15.65
C ASP A 65 -13.04 -3.00 -14.37
N ALA A 66 -11.71 -2.92 -14.54
CA ALA A 66 -10.77 -2.81 -13.44
C ALA A 66 -10.86 -1.45 -12.72
N GLU A 67 -11.19 -0.39 -13.42
CA GLU A 67 -11.36 0.94 -12.83
C GLU A 67 -12.64 1.00 -12.00
N ALA A 68 -13.74 0.42 -12.50
CA ALA A 68 -15.00 0.31 -11.78
C ALA A 68 -14.83 -0.52 -10.50
N TYR A 69 -14.10 -1.64 -10.57
CA TYR A 69 -13.76 -2.47 -9.41
C TYR A 69 -12.98 -1.68 -8.35
N GLU A 70 -11.89 -1.02 -8.77
CA GLU A 70 -11.04 -0.23 -7.87
C GLU A 70 -11.84 0.90 -7.20
N LYS A 71 -12.62 1.64 -7.98
CA LYS A 71 -13.45 2.73 -7.48
C LYS A 71 -14.51 2.25 -6.48
N GLN A 72 -15.12 1.11 -6.72
CA GLN A 72 -16.07 0.50 -5.80
C GLN A 72 -15.39 0.12 -4.49
N VAL A 73 -14.28 -0.63 -4.54
CA VAL A 73 -13.54 -1.08 -3.35
C VAL A 73 -13.04 0.10 -2.50
N ILE A 74 -12.51 1.15 -3.15
CA ILE A 74 -12.07 2.38 -2.47
C ILE A 74 -13.27 3.10 -1.84
N GLY A 75 -14.39 3.22 -2.55
CA GLY A 75 -15.59 3.84 -2.03
C GLY A 75 -16.14 3.11 -0.81
N ASP A 76 -16.20 1.79 -0.85
CA ASP A 76 -16.64 0.95 0.26
C ASP A 76 -15.69 1.06 1.46
N PHE A 77 -14.37 1.08 1.22
CA PHE A 77 -13.35 1.26 2.27
C PHE A 77 -13.49 2.60 3.00
N GLY A 78 -13.89 3.65 2.34
CA GLY A 78 -14.17 4.98 2.92
C GLY A 78 -15.43 5.03 3.80
N THR A 79 -16.15 3.92 3.98
CA THR A 79 -17.34 3.82 4.84
C THR A 79 -17.04 3.10 6.16
N ASP A 80 -18.04 3.02 7.05
CA ASP A 80 -17.96 2.22 8.28
C ASP A 80 -18.11 0.71 8.03
N GLY A 81 -18.56 0.33 6.83
CA GLY A 81 -18.73 -1.06 6.41
C GLY A 81 -17.42 -1.75 5.98
N ALA A 82 -17.56 -2.88 5.33
CA ALA A 82 -16.45 -3.62 4.73
C ALA A 82 -15.88 -2.87 3.50
N PRO A 83 -14.60 -3.06 3.15
CA PRO A 83 -13.60 -3.85 3.84
C PRO A 83 -12.93 -3.10 5.01
N ASP A 84 -12.37 -3.84 5.97
CA ASP A 84 -11.53 -3.29 7.05
C ASP A 84 -10.11 -3.05 6.58
N LEU A 85 -9.61 -3.91 5.69
CA LEU A 85 -8.24 -3.89 5.17
C LEU A 85 -8.23 -3.84 3.64
N LEU A 86 -7.37 -2.97 3.09
CA LEU A 86 -6.96 -3.03 1.68
C LEU A 86 -5.63 -3.76 1.56
N ILE A 87 -5.55 -4.76 0.68
CA ILE A 87 -4.30 -5.47 0.38
C ILE A 87 -3.83 -4.99 -0.98
N VAL A 88 -2.61 -4.46 -1.03
CA VAL A 88 -2.06 -3.80 -2.23
C VAL A 88 -0.63 -4.25 -2.50
N VAL A 89 -0.18 -4.11 -3.74
CA VAL A 89 1.24 -4.27 -4.11
C VAL A 89 1.89 -2.89 -4.23
N ASP A 90 1.55 -2.14 -5.27
CA ASP A 90 2.07 -0.78 -5.50
C ASP A 90 0.95 0.28 -5.55
N LYS A 91 -0.22 -0.13 -6.03
CA LYS A 91 -1.38 0.75 -6.07
C LYS A 91 -1.74 1.25 -4.68
N LEU A 92 -2.23 2.47 -4.62
CA LEU A 92 -2.70 3.13 -3.40
C LEU A 92 -1.62 3.39 -2.31
N LEU A 93 -0.37 2.97 -2.53
CA LEU A 93 0.75 3.39 -1.67
C LEU A 93 1.10 4.86 -1.90
N THR A 94 0.82 5.35 -3.11
CA THR A 94 0.96 6.76 -3.49
C THR A 94 -0.36 7.27 -4.08
N GLY A 95 -0.65 8.56 -3.93
CA GLY A 95 -1.85 9.17 -4.53
C GLY A 95 -3.19 8.84 -3.87
N PHE A 96 -3.27 7.85 -3.00
CA PHE A 96 -4.49 7.46 -2.29
C PHE A 96 -4.81 8.40 -1.12
N ASP A 97 -6.03 8.88 -1.06
CA ASP A 97 -6.49 9.80 -0.04
C ASP A 97 -7.73 9.28 0.68
N GLU A 98 -7.50 8.57 1.78
CA GLU A 98 -8.54 8.10 2.68
C GLU A 98 -8.12 8.36 4.13
N PRO A 99 -8.66 9.41 4.78
CA PRO A 99 -8.30 9.78 6.14
C PRO A 99 -8.56 8.68 7.18
N ARG A 100 -9.51 7.79 6.95
CA ARG A 100 -9.82 6.64 7.82
C ARG A 100 -8.73 5.56 7.79
N ASN A 101 -7.85 5.55 6.77
CA ASN A 101 -6.72 4.64 6.70
C ASN A 101 -5.72 4.96 7.81
N THR A 102 -5.72 4.15 8.87
CA THR A 102 -5.01 4.43 10.13
C THR A 102 -3.76 3.57 10.30
N VAL A 103 -3.76 2.36 9.75
CA VAL A 103 -2.67 1.40 9.92
C VAL A 103 -2.11 1.00 8.56
N LEU A 104 -0.77 1.04 8.43
CA LEU A 104 -0.06 0.48 7.30
C LEU A 104 0.82 -0.70 7.76
N TYR A 105 0.48 -1.89 7.30
CA TYR A 105 1.27 -3.11 7.45
C TYR A 105 2.20 -3.22 6.26
N ILE A 106 3.51 -3.27 6.50
CA ILE A 106 4.53 -3.24 5.46
C ILE A 106 5.21 -4.60 5.37
N ASP A 107 4.86 -5.38 4.36
CA ASP A 107 5.51 -6.65 4.02
C ASP A 107 6.08 -6.62 2.60
N LYS A 108 6.73 -5.52 2.26
CA LYS A 108 7.50 -5.35 1.02
C LYS A 108 8.69 -4.42 1.24
N PRO A 109 9.74 -4.50 0.44
CA PRO A 109 10.85 -3.55 0.49
C PRO A 109 10.42 -2.20 -0.06
N LEU A 110 10.12 -1.25 0.82
CA LEU A 110 9.87 0.15 0.48
C LEU A 110 11.13 0.97 0.78
N LYS A 111 11.59 1.78 -0.17
CA LYS A 111 12.81 2.59 -0.02
C LYS A 111 12.53 4.07 -0.23
N GLY A 112 13.28 4.91 0.50
CA GLY A 112 13.35 6.35 0.29
C GLY A 112 12.00 7.03 0.16
N HIS A 113 11.78 7.66 -0.98
CA HIS A 113 10.60 8.47 -1.26
C HIS A 113 9.27 7.68 -1.19
N ASN A 114 9.26 6.44 -1.67
CA ASN A 114 8.06 5.60 -1.65
C ASN A 114 7.63 5.26 -0.22
N LEU A 115 8.59 5.02 0.68
CA LEU A 115 8.30 4.79 2.09
C LEU A 115 7.70 6.04 2.74
N ILE A 116 8.30 7.22 2.52
CA ILE A 116 7.80 8.49 3.05
C ILE A 116 6.39 8.77 2.55
N GLN A 117 6.13 8.56 1.28
CA GLN A 117 4.79 8.75 0.70
C GLN A 117 3.74 7.79 1.29
N ALA A 118 4.08 6.52 1.47
CA ALA A 118 3.19 5.53 2.06
C ALA A 118 2.87 5.87 3.54
N VAL A 119 3.88 6.28 4.30
CA VAL A 119 3.71 6.75 5.70
C VAL A 119 2.78 7.95 5.75
N ALA A 120 2.94 8.92 4.86
CA ALA A 120 2.11 10.12 4.82
C ALA A 120 0.63 9.79 4.57
N ARG A 121 0.29 8.66 3.91
CA ARG A 121 -1.09 8.26 3.65
C ARG A 121 -1.83 7.80 4.90
N VAL A 122 -1.16 7.17 5.84
CA VAL A 122 -1.77 6.76 7.11
C VAL A 122 -1.66 7.82 8.21
N ASN A 123 -0.90 8.87 8.00
CA ASN A 123 -0.73 9.96 8.98
C ASN A 123 -1.60 11.19 8.67
N ARG A 124 -2.75 11.00 8.04
CA ARG A 124 -3.72 12.07 7.80
C ARG A 124 -4.62 12.29 9.00
N LEU A 125 -5.01 13.54 9.21
CA LEU A 125 -5.94 13.91 10.28
C LEU A 125 -7.35 13.40 9.97
N HIS A 126 -8.02 12.88 10.98
CA HIS A 126 -9.43 12.52 10.98
C HIS A 126 -9.97 12.71 12.40
N ASP A 127 -11.26 12.99 12.56
CA ASP A 127 -11.86 13.35 13.85
C ASP A 127 -11.59 12.31 14.95
N ASP A 128 -11.60 11.03 14.60
CA ASP A 128 -11.38 9.92 15.53
C ASP A 128 -9.94 9.39 15.52
N LYS A 129 -9.01 10.07 14.85
CA LYS A 129 -7.65 9.60 14.63
C LYS A 129 -6.61 10.65 15.00
N ARG A 130 -5.76 10.34 15.97
CA ARG A 130 -4.69 11.23 16.42
C ARG A 130 -3.36 11.01 15.67
N TYR A 131 -3.11 9.78 15.17
CA TYR A 131 -1.87 9.40 14.48
C TYR A 131 -2.10 8.17 13.60
N GLY A 132 -1.21 7.98 12.64
CA GLY A 132 -1.11 6.73 11.87
C GLY A 132 -0.21 5.72 12.57
N VAL A 133 -0.46 4.45 12.33
CA VAL A 133 0.31 3.32 12.88
C VAL A 133 1.03 2.62 11.74
N LEU A 134 2.30 2.29 11.95
CA LEU A 134 3.09 1.48 11.02
C LEU A 134 3.46 0.16 11.68
N VAL A 135 3.22 -0.93 10.97
CA VAL A 135 3.64 -2.28 11.36
C VAL A 135 4.59 -2.79 10.29
N ASP A 136 5.85 -2.97 10.67
CA ASP A 136 6.93 -3.29 9.74
C ASP A 136 7.40 -4.73 9.92
N TYR A 137 7.13 -5.57 8.93
CA TYR A 137 7.57 -6.97 8.90
C TYR A 137 8.95 -7.17 8.24
N ARG A 138 9.50 -6.12 7.61
CA ARG A 138 10.75 -6.19 6.84
C ARG A 138 11.93 -5.47 7.52
N GLY A 139 11.68 -4.75 8.62
CA GLY A 139 12.72 -4.01 9.35
C GLY A 139 13.18 -2.72 8.66
N ILE A 140 12.38 -2.16 7.76
CA ILE A 140 12.73 -0.97 6.96
C ILE A 140 12.56 0.34 7.72
N LEU A 141 11.85 0.35 8.85
CA LEU A 141 11.71 1.55 9.67
C LEU A 141 13.04 2.04 10.26
N LYS A 142 14.04 1.16 10.41
CA LYS A 142 15.40 1.56 10.79
C LYS A 142 16.05 2.43 9.71
N GLU A 143 15.80 2.14 8.45
CA GLU A 143 16.29 2.95 7.32
C GLU A 143 15.58 4.30 7.30
N LEU A 144 14.28 4.33 7.64
CA LEU A 144 13.52 5.58 7.76
C LEU A 144 14.04 6.47 8.88
N ASP A 145 14.31 5.91 10.06
CA ASP A 145 14.87 6.65 11.20
C ASP A 145 16.24 7.25 10.83
N THR A 146 17.07 6.49 10.14
CA THR A 146 18.37 6.95 9.64
C THR A 146 18.21 8.09 8.62
N ALA A 147 17.26 7.97 7.69
CA ALA A 147 16.98 9.00 6.69
C ALA A 147 16.42 10.28 7.31
N ILE A 148 15.51 10.15 8.28
CA ILE A 148 14.94 11.29 9.03
C ILE A 148 16.04 12.02 9.81
N ARG A 149 16.91 11.29 10.52
CA ARG A 149 18.03 11.88 11.26
C ARG A 149 19.00 12.60 10.33
N ALA A 150 19.34 11.98 9.20
CA ALA A 150 20.20 12.63 8.20
C ALA A 150 19.57 13.92 7.65
N TYR A 151 18.24 13.93 7.46
CA TYR A 151 17.53 15.13 7.02
C TYR A 151 17.52 16.23 8.09
N GLN A 152 17.26 15.86 9.36
CA GLN A 152 17.31 16.79 10.50
C GLN A 152 18.73 17.37 10.71
N ASP A 153 19.76 16.53 10.57
CA ASP A 153 21.14 16.97 10.62
C ASP A 153 21.48 17.96 9.47
N LEU A 154 20.95 17.72 8.28
CA LEU A 154 21.13 18.63 7.15
C LEU A 154 20.41 19.96 7.40
N GLU A 155 19.18 19.94 7.91
CA GLU A 155 18.43 21.13 8.27
C GLU A 155 19.16 21.95 9.33
N THR A 156 19.71 21.28 10.36
CA THR A 156 20.49 21.93 11.42
C THR A 156 21.77 22.58 10.88
N ARG A 157 22.41 21.94 9.89
CA ARG A 157 23.63 22.46 9.25
C ARG A 157 23.33 23.58 8.25
N THR A 158 22.13 23.61 7.65
CA THR A 158 21.74 24.62 6.65
C THR A 158 21.08 25.85 7.26
N GLN A 159 20.69 25.83 8.54
CA GLN A 159 20.25 27.04 9.26
C GLN A 159 21.37 28.10 9.41
N GLY A 160 22.61 27.77 9.04
CA GLY A 160 23.73 28.70 8.97
C GLY A 160 23.89 29.49 7.65
N GLY A 161 22.93 29.35 6.72
CA GLY A 161 22.95 30.06 5.42
C GLY A 161 23.89 29.40 4.38
N PHE A 162 23.37 29.17 3.17
CA PHE A 162 24.21 28.97 1.99
C PHE A 162 24.77 30.33 1.61
N ASP A 163 26.06 30.58 1.89
CA ASP A 163 26.80 31.58 1.18
C ASP A 163 27.01 31.09 -0.25
N VAL A 164 26.21 31.60 -1.17
CA VAL A 164 26.49 31.49 -2.60
C VAL A 164 27.62 32.47 -2.87
N ALA A 165 28.83 31.96 -2.87
CA ALA A 165 29.97 32.76 -3.40
C ALA A 165 29.78 32.86 -4.91
N ASP A 166 29.73 34.10 -5.39
CA ASP A 166 29.76 34.49 -6.82
C ASP A 166 31.03 33.98 -7.53
#